data_4a5dd71cc0ae092314982d6aa4137d06
#
_entry.id   4a5dd71cc0ae092314982d6aa4137d06
#
_cell.length_a   1.000
_cell.length_b   1.000
_cell.length_c   1.000
_cell.angle_alpha   90.00
_cell.angle_beta   90.00
_cell.angle_gamma   90.00
#
_symmetry.space_group_name_H-M   'P 1'
#
loop_
_entity.id
_entity.type
_entity.pdbx_description
1 polymer ?
#
loop_
_entity_poly.entity_id
_entity_poly.type
_entity_poly.pdbx_seq_one_letter_code
_entity_poly.pdbx_strand_id
1 'polypeptide(L)'
;MEMTRKNLIDCHNRIKPFIHNTPVLTSSYINEITGADVYFKCENFQKMGAFKMRGASNAILRLSDEQKSNGVVTHSSGNHAQAISLAAKKIGIKAYIVMPSNAPEIKKEAVKGYGGELIECESNLKAREAAAKDVVHSKSATFIHPSNNLDVIIGQGTAAKELIEQYGSFDHILVPIGGGGLIAGSALAAKYFGKNCTVIGAEPFEV
;
A
#
# COMPACT_ATOMS: atom_id res chain seq x y z
N MET A 1 2.37 -4.88 19.16
CA MET A 1 2.93 -6.07 18.45
C MET A 1 4.26 -5.66 17.85
N GLU A 2 5.33 -6.37 18.17
CA GLU A 2 6.65 -6.10 17.58
C GLU A 2 6.65 -6.60 16.12
N MET A 3 7.09 -5.72 15.19
CA MET A 3 7.24 -6.08 13.78
C MET A 3 8.60 -6.77 13.58
N THR A 4 8.59 -8.06 13.28
CA THR A 4 9.78 -8.90 13.19
C THR A 4 10.15 -9.24 11.74
N ARG A 5 11.36 -9.78 11.54
CA ARG A 5 11.80 -10.35 10.26
C ARG A 5 10.81 -11.42 9.75
N LYS A 6 10.30 -12.27 10.67
CA LYS A 6 9.33 -13.31 10.35
C LYS A 6 8.01 -12.73 9.81
N ASN A 7 7.53 -11.62 10.36
CA ASN A 7 6.30 -10.99 9.88
C ASN A 7 6.41 -10.53 8.42
N LEU A 8 7.57 -10.00 7.99
CA LEU A 8 7.80 -9.62 6.59
C LEU A 8 7.86 -10.84 5.67
N ILE A 9 8.50 -11.93 6.09
CA ILE A 9 8.56 -13.19 5.33
C ILE A 9 7.16 -13.79 5.17
N ASP A 10 6.43 -13.95 6.27
CA ASP A 10 5.08 -14.52 6.28
C ASP A 10 4.11 -13.67 5.45
N CYS A 11 4.23 -12.34 5.54
CA CYS A 11 3.47 -11.40 4.71
C CYS A 11 3.77 -11.61 3.23
N HIS A 12 5.04 -11.59 2.85
CA HIS A 12 5.44 -11.76 1.44
C HIS A 12 4.91 -13.08 0.85
N ASN A 13 5.07 -14.18 1.58
CA ASN A 13 4.55 -15.49 1.17
C ASN A 13 3.02 -15.46 0.99
N ARG A 14 2.30 -14.81 1.91
CA ARG A 14 0.83 -14.68 1.87
C ARG A 14 0.35 -13.88 0.67
N ILE A 15 0.99 -12.74 0.37
CA ILE A 15 0.53 -11.85 -0.71
C ILE A 15 1.06 -12.22 -2.09
N LYS A 16 2.08 -13.05 -2.19
CA LYS A 16 2.73 -13.44 -3.46
C LYS A 16 1.76 -13.84 -4.59
N PRO A 17 0.66 -14.59 -4.35
CA PRO A 17 -0.32 -14.90 -5.39
C PRO A 17 -1.16 -13.69 -5.85
N PHE A 18 -1.19 -12.62 -5.06
CA PHE A 18 -2.06 -11.46 -5.25
C PHE A 18 -1.34 -10.26 -5.86
N ILE A 19 -0.03 -10.28 -5.94
CA ILE A 19 0.83 -9.18 -6.41
C ILE A 19 1.67 -9.59 -7.62
N HIS A 20 2.33 -8.62 -8.26
CA HIS A 20 3.41 -8.88 -9.19
C HIS A 20 4.76 -8.79 -8.48
N ASN A 21 5.70 -9.65 -8.82
CA ASN A 21 7.11 -9.39 -8.55
C ASN A 21 7.56 -8.35 -9.57
N THR A 22 7.61 -7.08 -9.15
CA THR A 22 7.86 -5.95 -10.06
C THR A 22 9.31 -5.94 -10.51
N PRO A 23 9.59 -5.50 -11.76
CA PRO A 23 10.95 -5.41 -12.26
C PRO A 23 11.75 -4.34 -11.51
N VAL A 24 13.07 -4.51 -11.58
CA VAL A 24 14.04 -3.49 -11.19
C VAL A 24 14.77 -3.05 -12.44
N LEU A 25 14.75 -1.76 -12.70
CA LEU A 25 15.41 -1.14 -13.85
C LEU A 25 16.61 -0.31 -13.40
N THR A 26 17.57 -0.15 -14.28
CA THR A 26 18.73 0.75 -14.13
C THR A 26 18.82 1.68 -15.34
N SER A 27 19.62 2.75 -15.24
CA SER A 27 19.87 3.67 -16.33
C SER A 27 21.34 4.11 -16.29
N SER A 28 22.09 3.77 -17.34
CA SER A 28 23.48 4.21 -17.47
C SER A 28 23.62 5.73 -17.43
N TYR A 29 22.69 6.45 -18.06
CA TYR A 29 22.66 7.91 -18.04
C TYR A 29 22.47 8.49 -16.62
N ILE A 30 21.58 7.92 -15.84
CA ILE A 30 21.36 8.37 -14.45
C ILE A 30 22.57 8.01 -13.59
N ASN A 31 23.14 6.83 -13.76
CA ASN A 31 24.33 6.42 -13.02
C ASN A 31 25.53 7.36 -13.32
N GLU A 32 25.71 7.76 -14.58
CA GLU A 32 26.74 8.73 -14.97
C GLU A 32 26.55 10.10 -14.31
N ILE A 33 25.32 10.64 -14.32
CA ILE A 33 25.02 11.95 -13.70
C ILE A 33 25.20 11.92 -12.19
N THR A 34 24.80 10.83 -11.55
CA THR A 34 24.79 10.74 -10.07
C THR A 34 26.11 10.23 -9.49
N GLY A 35 26.94 9.59 -10.31
CA GLY A 35 28.14 8.88 -9.84
C GLY A 35 27.83 7.67 -8.96
N ALA A 36 26.63 7.09 -9.07
CA ALA A 36 26.15 5.98 -8.26
C ALA A 36 25.45 4.92 -9.12
N ASP A 37 25.42 3.68 -8.64
CA ASP A 37 24.62 2.62 -9.24
C ASP A 37 23.16 2.73 -8.74
N VAL A 38 22.28 3.28 -9.58
CA VAL A 38 20.86 3.55 -9.23
C VAL A 38 19.95 2.43 -9.74
N TYR A 39 19.14 1.90 -8.85
CA TYR A 39 18.18 0.84 -9.11
C TYR A 39 16.76 1.32 -8.83
N PHE A 40 15.85 1.15 -9.77
CA PHE A 40 14.46 1.55 -9.67
C PHE A 40 13.57 0.34 -9.46
N LYS A 41 13.01 0.15 -8.25
CA LYS A 41 11.95 -0.83 -8.00
C LYS A 41 10.64 -0.31 -8.57
N CYS A 42 10.24 -0.84 -9.72
CA CYS A 42 9.17 -0.27 -10.56
C CYS A 42 7.77 -0.67 -10.06
N GLU A 43 7.32 -0.10 -8.95
CA GLU A 43 5.99 -0.35 -8.39
C GLU A 43 4.84 0.24 -9.23
N ASN A 44 5.11 1.02 -10.25
CA ASN A 44 4.17 1.39 -11.31
C ASN A 44 3.72 0.18 -12.16
N PHE A 45 4.50 -0.90 -12.19
CA PHE A 45 4.12 -2.17 -12.81
C PHE A 45 3.41 -3.14 -11.83
N GLN A 46 3.16 -2.72 -10.61
CA GLN A 46 2.34 -3.50 -9.69
C GLN A 46 0.88 -3.52 -10.15
N LYS A 47 0.09 -4.54 -9.74
CA LYS A 47 -1.36 -4.59 -9.98
C LYS A 47 -2.01 -3.27 -9.56
N MET A 48 -2.93 -2.77 -10.35
CA MET A 48 -3.56 -1.44 -10.27
C MET A 48 -2.56 -0.25 -10.35
N GLY A 49 -1.33 -0.49 -10.80
CA GLY A 49 -0.34 0.56 -11.08
C GLY A 49 0.36 1.16 -9.85
N ALA A 50 0.31 0.53 -8.67
CA ALA A 50 0.94 1.09 -7.49
C ALA A 50 1.24 0.06 -6.38
N PHE A 51 2.27 0.36 -5.57
CA PHE A 51 2.71 -0.43 -4.41
C PHE A 51 1.59 -0.71 -3.38
N LYS A 52 0.53 0.09 -3.37
CA LYS A 52 -0.59 -0.04 -2.41
C LYS A 52 -1.26 -1.42 -2.45
N MET A 53 -1.19 -2.13 -3.56
CA MET A 53 -1.71 -3.49 -3.67
C MET A 53 -1.09 -4.45 -2.66
N ARG A 54 0.17 -4.27 -2.32
CA ARG A 54 0.91 -5.09 -1.35
C ARG A 54 0.29 -5.02 0.05
N GLY A 55 0.15 -3.80 0.57
CA GLY A 55 -0.43 -3.57 1.90
C GLY A 55 -1.92 -3.88 1.96
N ALA A 56 -2.70 -3.52 0.94
CA ALA A 56 -4.11 -3.83 0.85
C ALA A 56 -4.35 -5.35 0.87
N SER A 57 -3.60 -6.10 0.06
CA SER A 57 -3.69 -7.56 0.05
C SER A 57 -3.36 -8.17 1.42
N ASN A 58 -2.28 -7.71 2.07
CA ASN A 58 -1.91 -8.25 3.37
C ASN A 58 -2.96 -7.97 4.43
N ALA A 59 -3.44 -6.73 4.53
CA ALA A 59 -4.45 -6.35 5.52
C ALA A 59 -5.75 -7.17 5.35
N ILE A 60 -6.22 -7.33 4.12
CA ILE A 60 -7.45 -8.07 3.82
C ILE A 60 -7.30 -9.57 4.07
N LEU A 61 -6.18 -10.17 3.66
CA LEU A 61 -5.94 -11.62 3.84
C LEU A 61 -5.80 -12.02 5.32
N ARG A 62 -5.47 -11.07 6.20
CA ARG A 62 -5.35 -11.31 7.65
C ARG A 62 -6.64 -11.15 8.44
N LEU A 63 -7.71 -10.70 7.82
CA LEU A 63 -9.01 -10.60 8.47
C LEU A 63 -9.54 -11.98 8.88
N SER A 64 -10.26 -12.03 10.01
CA SER A 64 -11.03 -13.20 10.39
C SER A 64 -12.18 -13.46 9.40
N ASP A 65 -12.76 -14.64 9.41
CA ASP A 65 -13.87 -14.97 8.51
C ASP A 65 -15.09 -14.09 8.81
N GLU A 66 -15.33 -13.74 10.08
CA GLU A 66 -16.36 -12.77 10.48
C GLU A 66 -16.09 -11.39 9.90
N GLN A 67 -14.85 -10.87 10.00
CA GLN A 67 -14.46 -9.59 9.42
C GLN A 67 -14.61 -9.60 7.90
N LYS A 68 -14.24 -10.69 7.23
CA LYS A 68 -14.41 -10.84 5.78
C LYS A 68 -15.88 -10.84 5.37
N SER A 69 -16.77 -11.49 6.13
CA SER A 69 -18.21 -11.51 5.84
C SER A 69 -18.87 -10.12 5.92
N ASN A 70 -18.37 -9.28 6.83
CA ASN A 70 -18.84 -7.90 7.00
C ASN A 70 -18.22 -6.92 5.98
N GLY A 71 -17.10 -7.32 5.35
CA GLY A 71 -16.38 -6.49 4.38
C GLY A 71 -15.43 -5.47 5.02
N VAL A 72 -14.85 -4.65 4.17
CA VAL A 72 -13.86 -3.64 4.58
C VAL A 72 -14.30 -2.24 4.18
N VAL A 73 -13.85 -1.24 4.91
CA VAL A 73 -14.04 0.17 4.57
C VAL A 73 -12.72 0.93 4.65
N THR A 74 -12.54 1.89 3.75
CA THR A 74 -11.45 2.87 3.81
C THR A 74 -11.91 4.22 3.30
N HIS A 75 -11.23 5.29 3.72
CA HIS A 75 -11.37 6.60 3.09
C HIS A 75 -10.10 6.92 2.30
N SER A 76 -10.23 7.02 0.99
CA SER A 76 -9.12 7.39 0.11
C SER A 76 -9.66 7.73 -1.28
N SER A 77 -9.13 8.78 -1.89
CA SER A 77 -9.44 9.15 -3.29
C SER A 77 -8.32 8.77 -4.27
N GLY A 78 -7.38 7.90 -3.86
CA GLY A 78 -6.21 7.55 -4.66
C GLY A 78 -5.95 6.05 -4.72
N ASN A 79 -4.67 5.70 -4.83
CA ASN A 79 -4.22 4.33 -5.04
C ASN A 79 -4.64 3.33 -3.94
N HIS A 80 -4.83 3.80 -2.69
CA HIS A 80 -5.27 2.90 -1.63
C HIS A 80 -6.73 2.44 -1.81
N ALA A 81 -7.61 3.36 -2.24
CA ALA A 81 -9.00 3.03 -2.58
C ALA A 81 -9.08 1.92 -3.63
N GLN A 82 -8.35 2.08 -4.73
CA GLN A 82 -8.29 1.11 -5.82
C GLN A 82 -7.68 -0.22 -5.37
N ALA A 83 -6.63 -0.18 -4.55
CA ALA A 83 -5.98 -1.38 -4.03
C ALA A 83 -6.89 -2.19 -3.11
N ILE A 84 -7.61 -1.54 -2.19
CA ILE A 84 -8.60 -2.19 -1.31
C ILE A 84 -9.74 -2.80 -2.15
N SER A 85 -10.28 -2.06 -3.13
CA SER A 85 -11.32 -2.56 -4.01
C SER A 85 -10.89 -3.82 -4.76
N LEU A 86 -9.71 -3.78 -5.41
CA LEU A 86 -9.20 -4.93 -6.18
C LEU A 86 -8.85 -6.12 -5.28
N ALA A 87 -8.24 -5.89 -4.13
CA ALA A 87 -7.86 -6.95 -3.21
C ALA A 87 -9.10 -7.64 -2.62
N ALA A 88 -10.12 -6.88 -2.23
CA ALA A 88 -11.40 -7.39 -1.74
C ALA A 88 -12.12 -8.22 -2.82
N LYS A 89 -12.22 -7.70 -4.06
CA LYS A 89 -12.82 -8.41 -5.20
C LYS A 89 -12.16 -9.77 -5.44
N LYS A 90 -10.82 -9.85 -5.31
CA LYS A 90 -10.07 -11.10 -5.55
C LYS A 90 -10.39 -12.23 -4.57
N ILE A 91 -10.88 -11.90 -3.38
CA ILE A 91 -11.27 -12.89 -2.36
C ILE A 91 -12.79 -12.91 -2.10
N GLY A 92 -13.58 -12.19 -2.90
CA GLY A 92 -15.03 -12.23 -2.88
C GLY A 92 -15.66 -11.50 -1.70
N ILE A 93 -15.02 -10.48 -1.12
CA ILE A 93 -15.59 -9.67 -0.04
C ILE A 93 -15.97 -8.26 -0.50
N LYS A 94 -16.85 -7.60 0.24
CA LYS A 94 -17.27 -6.22 -0.04
C LYS A 94 -16.19 -5.22 0.37
N ALA A 95 -16.01 -4.18 -0.43
CA ALA A 95 -15.17 -3.02 -0.12
C ALA A 95 -15.98 -1.74 -0.24
N TYR A 96 -16.13 -1.04 0.85
CA TYR A 96 -16.79 0.28 0.93
C TYR A 96 -15.71 1.36 0.86
N ILE A 97 -15.82 2.24 -0.13
CA ILE A 97 -14.79 3.25 -0.40
C ILE A 97 -15.39 4.65 -0.22
N VAL A 98 -15.00 5.30 0.85
CA VAL A 98 -15.41 6.68 1.12
C VAL A 98 -14.50 7.64 0.35
N MET A 99 -15.11 8.44 -0.53
CA MET A 99 -14.41 9.44 -1.36
C MET A 99 -15.14 10.78 -1.29
N PRO A 100 -14.40 11.90 -1.38
CA PRO A 100 -15.04 13.20 -1.49
C PRO A 100 -15.82 13.32 -2.82
N SER A 101 -16.97 13.99 -2.79
CA SER A 101 -17.84 14.16 -3.95
C SER A 101 -17.14 14.82 -5.14
N ASN A 102 -16.19 15.72 -4.87
CA ASN A 102 -15.37 16.38 -5.89
C ASN A 102 -14.13 15.58 -6.34
N ALA A 103 -14.00 14.31 -5.95
CA ALA A 103 -12.93 13.46 -6.46
C ALA A 103 -13.05 13.30 -7.99
N PRO A 104 -11.94 13.29 -8.75
CA PRO A 104 -11.98 13.12 -10.19
C PRO A 104 -12.74 11.86 -10.60
N GLU A 105 -13.64 11.99 -11.60
CA GLU A 105 -14.52 10.89 -12.01
C GLU A 105 -13.74 9.64 -12.42
N ILE A 106 -12.60 9.80 -13.10
CA ILE A 106 -11.73 8.69 -13.48
C ILE A 106 -11.29 7.84 -12.27
N LYS A 107 -11.12 8.45 -11.09
CA LYS A 107 -10.76 7.72 -9.86
C LYS A 107 -11.96 7.00 -9.25
N LYS A 108 -13.15 7.59 -9.35
CA LYS A 108 -14.41 6.96 -8.93
C LYS A 108 -14.74 5.76 -9.80
N GLU A 109 -14.61 5.92 -11.12
CA GLU A 109 -14.80 4.83 -12.08
C GLU A 109 -13.80 3.68 -11.87
N ALA A 110 -12.54 4.00 -11.61
CA ALA A 110 -11.53 2.99 -11.31
C ALA A 110 -11.90 2.17 -10.05
N VAL A 111 -12.38 2.82 -8.98
CA VAL A 111 -12.86 2.13 -7.77
C VAL A 111 -14.04 1.21 -8.09
N LYS A 112 -15.04 1.70 -8.84
CA LYS A 112 -16.21 0.90 -9.27
C LYS A 112 -15.77 -0.28 -10.17
N GLY A 113 -14.87 -0.04 -11.12
CA GLY A 113 -14.32 -1.07 -12.02
C GLY A 113 -13.57 -2.17 -11.26
N TYR A 114 -12.88 -1.83 -10.20
CA TYR A 114 -12.26 -2.78 -9.29
C TYR A 114 -13.22 -3.41 -8.28
N GLY A 115 -14.54 -3.10 -8.34
CA GLY A 115 -15.57 -3.72 -7.51
C GLY A 115 -15.78 -3.08 -6.15
N GLY A 116 -15.27 -1.86 -5.93
CA GLY A 116 -15.54 -1.07 -4.73
C GLY A 116 -16.93 -0.42 -4.77
N GLU A 117 -17.63 -0.44 -3.66
CA GLU A 117 -18.87 0.31 -3.44
C GLU A 117 -18.53 1.73 -2.99
N LEU A 118 -18.82 2.71 -3.86
CA LEU A 118 -18.48 4.11 -3.63
C LEU A 118 -19.49 4.77 -2.68
N ILE A 119 -18.98 5.44 -1.65
CA ILE A 119 -19.74 6.25 -0.71
C ILE A 119 -19.19 7.67 -0.78
N GLU A 120 -19.99 8.60 -1.29
CA GLU A 120 -19.57 9.98 -1.43
C GLU A 120 -19.79 10.77 -0.13
N CYS A 121 -18.89 11.71 0.16
CA CYS A 121 -18.97 12.61 1.30
C CYS A 121 -18.48 14.02 0.93
N GLU A 122 -18.60 14.95 1.85
CA GLU A 122 -18.01 16.30 1.68
C GLU A 122 -16.49 16.24 1.57
N SER A 123 -15.91 17.26 0.89
CA SER A 123 -14.49 17.36 0.58
C SER A 123 -13.63 17.87 1.75
N ASN A 124 -13.81 17.29 2.93
CA ASN A 124 -12.97 17.57 4.09
C ASN A 124 -12.63 16.30 4.85
N LEU A 125 -11.59 16.32 5.66
CA LEU A 125 -11.12 15.15 6.41
C LEU A 125 -12.17 14.65 7.40
N LYS A 126 -12.81 15.58 8.12
CA LYS A 126 -13.82 15.25 9.14
C LYS A 126 -15.02 14.49 8.55
N ALA A 127 -15.52 14.93 7.40
CA ALA A 127 -16.61 14.25 6.70
C ALA A 127 -16.21 12.85 6.21
N ARG A 128 -14.99 12.71 5.69
CA ARG A 128 -14.47 11.39 5.27
C ARG A 128 -14.34 10.40 6.42
N GLU A 129 -13.84 10.87 7.58
CA GLU A 129 -13.73 10.05 8.79
C GLU A 129 -15.10 9.69 9.35
N ALA A 130 -16.05 10.65 9.38
CA ALA A 130 -17.41 10.42 9.83
C ALA A 130 -18.11 9.37 8.95
N ALA A 131 -18.10 9.55 7.63
CA ALA A 131 -18.71 8.60 6.70
C ALA A 131 -18.07 7.19 6.82
N ALA A 132 -16.75 7.10 7.01
CA ALA A 132 -16.12 5.81 7.23
C ALA A 132 -16.57 5.16 8.56
N LYS A 133 -16.71 5.93 9.63
CA LYS A 133 -17.25 5.46 10.92
C LYS A 133 -18.69 4.99 10.79
N ASP A 134 -19.53 5.68 10.04
CA ASP A 134 -20.92 5.29 9.80
C ASP A 134 -21.01 3.93 9.10
N VAL A 135 -20.12 3.67 8.14
CA VAL A 135 -20.02 2.36 7.49
C VAL A 135 -19.56 1.28 8.47
N VAL A 136 -18.56 1.57 9.31
CA VAL A 136 -18.12 0.64 10.36
C VAL A 136 -19.31 0.26 11.26
N HIS A 137 -20.10 1.25 11.72
CA HIS A 137 -21.23 0.99 12.62
C HIS A 137 -22.39 0.27 11.91
N SER A 138 -22.76 0.71 10.69
CA SER A 138 -23.96 0.19 10.01
C SER A 138 -23.73 -1.16 9.32
N LYS A 139 -22.49 -1.48 8.92
CA LYS A 139 -22.13 -2.70 8.20
C LYS A 139 -21.21 -3.64 8.98
N SER A 140 -20.76 -3.24 10.17
CA SER A 140 -19.72 -3.92 10.94
C SER A 140 -18.42 -4.12 10.13
N ALA A 141 -18.20 -3.30 9.08
CA ALA A 141 -17.06 -3.39 8.19
C ALA A 141 -15.75 -3.04 8.91
N THR A 142 -14.68 -3.73 8.55
CA THR A 142 -13.35 -3.45 9.13
C THR A 142 -12.71 -2.26 8.45
N PHE A 143 -12.35 -1.24 9.22
CA PHE A 143 -11.65 -0.06 8.70
C PHE A 143 -10.17 -0.37 8.45
N ILE A 144 -9.70 -0.13 7.23
CA ILE A 144 -8.29 -0.28 6.84
C ILE A 144 -7.73 1.09 6.50
N HIS A 145 -6.88 1.61 7.40
CA HIS A 145 -6.23 2.92 7.22
C HIS A 145 -5.17 2.88 6.10
N PRO A 146 -5.07 3.92 5.24
CA PRO A 146 -4.15 3.94 4.09
C PRO A 146 -2.65 3.84 4.42
N SER A 147 -2.24 4.18 5.63
CA SER A 147 -0.83 4.24 6.05
C SER A 147 -0.60 3.85 7.50
N ASN A 148 -1.53 4.14 8.41
CA ASN A 148 -1.42 3.83 9.84
C ASN A 148 -2.16 2.54 10.20
N ASN A 149 -1.77 1.44 9.56
CA ASN A 149 -2.24 0.09 9.83
C ASN A 149 -1.04 -0.86 9.71
N LEU A 150 -0.78 -1.65 10.74
CA LEU A 150 0.41 -2.50 10.81
C LEU A 150 0.50 -3.51 9.66
N ASP A 151 -0.62 -4.11 9.28
CA ASP A 151 -0.65 -5.07 8.18
C ASP A 151 -0.42 -4.39 6.82
N VAL A 152 -0.91 -3.15 6.65
CA VAL A 152 -0.61 -2.33 5.47
C VAL A 152 0.88 -2.00 5.43
N ILE A 153 1.46 -1.53 6.53
CA ILE A 153 2.90 -1.17 6.63
C ILE A 153 3.79 -2.37 6.28
N ILE A 154 3.53 -3.53 6.90
CA ILE A 154 4.30 -4.76 6.63
C ILE A 154 4.16 -5.16 5.16
N GLY A 155 2.97 -5.06 4.59
CA GLY A 155 2.74 -5.34 3.17
C GLY A 155 3.55 -4.44 2.26
N GLN A 156 3.58 -3.13 2.51
CA GLN A 156 4.39 -2.18 1.73
C GLN A 156 5.89 -2.48 1.82
N GLY A 157 6.37 -2.94 2.98
CA GLY A 157 7.77 -3.31 3.18
C GLY A 157 8.25 -4.45 2.30
N THR A 158 7.34 -5.26 1.73
CA THR A 158 7.72 -6.33 0.80
C THR A 158 8.33 -5.82 -0.50
N ALA A 159 8.10 -4.56 -0.90
CA ALA A 159 8.73 -3.96 -2.07
C ALA A 159 10.26 -3.83 -1.86
N ALA A 160 10.67 -3.23 -0.74
CA ALA A 160 12.08 -3.11 -0.38
C ALA A 160 12.71 -4.47 -0.06
N LYS A 161 11.96 -5.39 0.57
CA LYS A 161 12.41 -6.77 0.79
C LYS A 161 12.74 -7.48 -0.53
N GLU A 162 11.85 -7.42 -1.54
CA GLU A 162 12.10 -7.98 -2.87
C GLU A 162 13.35 -7.38 -3.52
N LEU A 163 13.50 -6.05 -3.45
CA LEU A 163 14.65 -5.34 -4.00
C LEU A 163 15.96 -5.85 -3.38
N ILE A 164 16.02 -5.92 -2.05
CA ILE A 164 17.21 -6.37 -1.32
C ILE A 164 17.52 -7.85 -1.62
N GLU A 165 16.51 -8.71 -1.69
CA GLU A 165 16.72 -10.14 -2.00
C GLU A 165 17.18 -10.39 -3.44
N GLN A 166 16.77 -9.54 -4.39
CA GLN A 166 17.13 -9.69 -5.80
C GLN A 166 18.54 -9.17 -6.12
N TYR A 167 18.96 -8.09 -5.49
CA TYR A 167 20.19 -7.38 -5.87
C TYR A 167 21.22 -7.26 -4.74
N GLY A 168 20.89 -7.70 -3.54
CA GLY A 168 21.76 -7.61 -2.38
C GLY A 168 21.58 -6.33 -1.59
N SER A 169 22.61 -5.95 -0.83
CA SER A 169 22.56 -4.77 0.03
C SER A 169 22.75 -3.49 -0.77
N PHE A 170 22.06 -2.45 -0.36
CA PHE A 170 22.18 -1.09 -0.85
C PHE A 170 22.70 -0.19 0.26
N ASP A 171 23.47 0.84 -0.08
CA ASP A 171 23.86 1.87 0.87
C ASP A 171 22.65 2.71 1.28
N HIS A 172 21.81 3.04 0.29
CA HIS A 172 20.62 3.87 0.49
C HIS A 172 19.41 3.31 -0.23
N ILE A 173 18.23 3.42 0.39
CA ILE A 173 16.92 3.24 -0.26
C ILE A 173 16.15 4.54 -0.14
N LEU A 174 15.88 5.20 -1.27
CA LEU A 174 15.07 6.41 -1.33
C LEU A 174 13.60 6.04 -1.48
N VAL A 175 12.76 6.61 -0.63
CA VAL A 175 11.33 6.27 -0.57
C VAL A 175 10.49 7.54 -0.55
N PRO A 176 9.48 7.67 -1.46
CA PRO A 176 8.57 8.82 -1.39
C PRO A 176 7.71 8.74 -0.13
N ILE A 177 7.52 9.88 0.54
CA ILE A 177 6.67 10.03 1.71
C ILE A 177 5.36 10.71 1.33
N GLY A 178 4.26 10.10 1.76
CA GLY A 178 2.95 10.69 1.95
C GLY A 178 2.50 10.37 3.37
N GLY A 179 1.58 9.44 3.55
CA GLY A 179 1.16 8.99 4.90
C GLY A 179 2.14 8.09 5.65
N GLY A 180 3.38 7.90 5.18
CA GLY A 180 4.46 7.21 5.89
C GLY A 180 4.47 5.68 5.82
N GLY A 181 3.42 5.02 5.33
CA GLY A 181 3.32 3.55 5.37
C GLY A 181 4.38 2.81 4.52
N LEU A 182 4.78 3.39 3.37
CA LEU A 182 5.82 2.80 2.52
C LEU A 182 7.20 2.90 3.15
N ILE A 183 7.56 4.09 3.64
CA ILE A 183 8.87 4.29 4.26
C ILE A 183 9.02 3.48 5.56
N ALA A 184 7.98 3.40 6.39
CA ALA A 184 7.99 2.57 7.59
C ALA A 184 8.21 1.09 7.26
N GLY A 185 7.50 0.57 6.24
CA GLY A 185 7.70 -0.80 5.75
C GLY A 185 9.09 -1.02 5.15
N SER A 186 9.60 -0.05 4.37
CA SER A 186 10.93 -0.11 3.77
C SER A 186 12.04 -0.09 4.83
N ALA A 187 11.89 0.72 5.88
CA ALA A 187 12.81 0.75 7.01
C ALA A 187 12.87 -0.59 7.76
N LEU A 188 11.71 -1.25 7.93
CA LEU A 188 11.67 -2.61 8.49
C LEU A 188 12.40 -3.61 7.60
N ALA A 189 12.21 -3.53 6.27
CA ALA A 189 12.90 -4.40 5.33
C ALA A 189 14.41 -4.16 5.35
N ALA A 190 14.86 -2.91 5.33
CA ALA A 190 16.28 -2.55 5.43
C ALA A 190 16.89 -3.06 6.74
N LYS A 191 16.20 -2.90 7.88
CA LYS A 191 16.64 -3.41 9.20
C LYS A 191 16.88 -4.92 9.21
N TYR A 192 16.02 -5.70 8.55
CA TYR A 192 16.05 -7.16 8.69
C TYR A 192 16.73 -7.89 7.53
N PHE A 193 16.86 -7.26 6.37
CA PHE A 193 17.42 -7.87 5.16
C PHE A 193 18.59 -7.09 4.56
N GLY A 194 18.71 -5.78 4.84
CA GLY A 194 19.84 -4.96 4.44
C GLY A 194 21.06 -5.13 5.36
N LYS A 195 22.24 -4.83 4.82
CA LYS A 195 23.48 -4.70 5.61
C LYS A 195 23.88 -3.23 5.58
N ASN A 196 23.76 -2.53 6.69
CA ASN A 196 24.09 -1.09 6.82
C ASN A 196 23.34 -0.18 5.83
N CYS A 197 22.11 -0.55 5.48
CA CYS A 197 21.29 0.19 4.52
C CYS A 197 20.53 1.32 5.21
N THR A 198 20.73 2.55 4.77
CA THR A 198 20.00 3.73 5.24
C THR A 198 18.74 3.94 4.41
N VAL A 199 17.60 4.15 5.04
CA VAL A 199 16.35 4.51 4.33
C VAL A 199 16.14 6.02 4.44
N ILE A 200 16.04 6.67 3.28
CA ILE A 200 15.89 8.11 3.13
C ILE A 200 14.50 8.41 2.59
N GLY A 201 13.74 9.22 3.30
CA GLY A 201 12.43 9.70 2.85
C GLY A 201 12.57 10.94 1.95
N ALA A 202 11.77 10.99 0.89
CA ALA A 202 11.69 12.14 0.00
C ALA A 202 10.23 12.60 -0.09
N GLU A 203 9.99 13.88 0.18
CA GLU A 203 8.70 14.53 0.05
C GLU A 203 8.86 15.92 -0.56
N PRO A 204 7.83 16.49 -1.22
CA PRO A 204 7.87 17.86 -1.69
C PRO A 204 8.06 18.84 -0.53
N PHE A 205 8.76 19.95 -0.80
CA PHE A 205 9.06 20.96 0.21
C PHE A 205 7.79 21.71 0.69
N GLU A 206 6.77 21.80 -0.16
CA GLU A 206 5.51 22.53 0.08
C GLU A 206 4.31 21.58 0.29
N VAL A 207 4.40 20.66 1.23
CA VAL A 207 3.26 19.76 1.57
C VAL A 207 2.76 20.02 2.97
#